data_8abd4e10348c0138eb918d1873de3c48
#
_entry.id   8abd4e10348c0138eb918d1873de3c48
#
_cell.length_a   1.000
_cell.length_b   1.000
_cell.length_c   1.000
_cell.angle_alpha   90.00
_cell.angle_beta   90.00
_cell.angle_gamma   90.00
#
_symmetry.space_group_name_H-M   'P 1'
#
loop_
_entity.id
_entity.type
_entity.pdbx_description
1 polymer ?
#
loop_
_entity_poly.entity_id
_entity_poly.type
_entity_poly.pdbx_seq_one_letter_code
_entity_poly.pdbx_strand_id
1 'polypeptide(L)'
;VSETRSARTKEEVVKDFRTTEIVRAARRVIAESGFDDASMERIAQEAGVAKGTIYLYFRNKEDLLAHVAEHGYGELMEKARARVERARGARAKLVGLLRAALEHTGENREIYRVLQERTQFGLQRASPLATKLEENREHLLRYVEDLVESGVKTRELRSCEPRRAARYLIETLRGAIIDRAASNARSGVEGDAEAIADFFLHGVGATERR
;
A
#
# COMPACT_ATOMS: atom_id res chain seq x y z
N VAL A 1 -21.03 20.06 -10.71
CA VAL A 1 -21.89 19.63 -9.60
C VAL A 1 -21.02 19.61 -8.38
N SER A 2 -21.26 20.57 -7.47
CA SER A 2 -20.49 20.80 -6.25
C SER A 2 -20.88 19.72 -5.23
N GLU A 3 -20.01 18.74 -4.98
CA GLU A 3 -20.17 17.82 -3.85
C GLU A 3 -20.00 18.59 -2.55
N THR A 4 -21.09 18.79 -1.87
CA THR A 4 -21.15 19.38 -0.52
C THR A 4 -20.44 18.40 0.43
N ARG A 5 -19.21 18.72 0.81
CA ARG A 5 -18.47 18.05 1.88
C ARG A 5 -19.27 18.25 3.18
N SER A 6 -20.10 17.28 3.53
CA SER A 6 -20.83 17.28 4.81
C SER A 6 -19.81 17.44 5.94
N ALA A 7 -20.02 18.45 6.80
CA ALA A 7 -19.17 18.66 7.96
C ALA A 7 -19.25 17.43 8.87
N ARG A 8 -18.10 16.79 9.14
CA ARG A 8 -18.01 15.65 10.05
C ARG A 8 -18.47 16.06 11.44
N THR A 9 -19.23 15.19 12.08
CA THR A 9 -19.68 15.42 13.46
C THR A 9 -18.49 15.31 14.41
N LYS A 10 -18.59 15.93 15.60
CA LYS A 10 -17.55 15.83 16.64
C LYS A 10 -17.30 14.38 17.05
N GLU A 11 -18.35 13.56 17.07
CA GLU A 11 -18.26 12.13 17.39
C GLU A 11 -17.49 11.34 16.34
N GLU A 12 -17.70 11.60 15.05
CA GLU A 12 -16.95 10.99 13.95
C GLU A 12 -15.46 11.36 14.01
N VAL A 13 -15.14 12.62 14.29
CA VAL A 13 -13.74 13.07 14.41
C VAL A 13 -13.06 12.38 15.59
N VAL A 14 -13.71 12.25 16.74
CA VAL A 14 -13.17 11.55 17.91
C VAL A 14 -13.00 10.06 17.61
N LYS A 15 -13.97 9.44 16.94
CA LYS A 15 -13.89 8.04 16.53
C LYS A 15 -12.71 7.79 15.57
N ASP A 16 -12.56 8.61 14.54
CA ASP A 16 -11.45 8.52 13.58
C ASP A 16 -10.10 8.67 14.27
N PHE A 17 -9.98 9.66 15.19
CA PHE A 17 -8.77 9.86 15.96
C PHE A 17 -8.41 8.62 16.81
N ARG A 18 -9.39 8.07 17.56
CA ARG A 18 -9.18 6.88 18.38
C ARG A 18 -8.83 5.64 17.54
N THR A 19 -9.52 5.45 16.42
CA THR A 19 -9.20 4.38 15.47
C THR A 19 -7.74 4.47 15.01
N THR A 20 -7.29 5.67 14.63
CA THR A 20 -5.91 5.89 14.18
C THR A 20 -4.90 5.60 15.28
N GLU A 21 -5.14 6.03 16.52
CA GLU A 21 -4.23 5.76 17.65
C GLU A 21 -4.11 4.26 17.96
N ILE A 22 -5.25 3.52 17.93
CA ILE A 22 -5.23 2.07 18.13
C ILE A 22 -4.50 1.36 16.98
N VAL A 23 -4.72 1.77 15.75
CA VAL A 23 -4.03 1.21 14.57
C VAL A 23 -2.51 1.44 14.66
N ARG A 24 -2.07 2.62 15.08
CA ARG A 24 -0.65 2.92 15.30
C ARG A 24 -0.05 2.05 16.41
N ALA A 25 -0.75 1.88 17.53
CA ALA A 25 -0.34 1.00 18.62
C ALA A 25 -0.25 -0.46 18.13
N ALA A 26 -1.24 -0.94 17.38
CA ALA A 26 -1.22 -2.28 16.79
C ALA A 26 0.00 -2.50 15.91
N ARG A 27 0.35 -1.52 15.05
CA ARG A 27 1.56 -1.61 14.20
C ARG A 27 2.83 -1.77 15.04
N ARG A 28 2.98 -0.99 16.13
CA ARG A 28 4.15 -1.11 17.03
C ARG A 28 4.22 -2.48 17.68
N VAL A 29 3.12 -2.92 18.30
CA VAL A 29 3.07 -4.22 18.99
C VAL A 29 3.34 -5.38 18.03
N ILE A 30 2.75 -5.35 16.82
CA ILE A 30 2.96 -6.39 15.80
C ILE A 30 4.42 -6.36 15.31
N ALA A 31 5.02 -5.19 15.13
CA ALA A 31 6.40 -5.07 14.72
C ALA A 31 7.39 -5.61 15.75
N GLU A 32 7.06 -5.49 17.04
CA GLU A 32 7.90 -5.95 18.16
C GLU A 32 7.79 -7.45 18.43
N SER A 33 6.57 -8.00 18.40
CA SER A 33 6.30 -9.37 18.86
C SER A 33 5.75 -10.32 17.78
N GLY A 34 5.54 -9.82 16.58
CA GLY A 34 4.81 -10.55 15.54
C GLY A 34 3.29 -10.52 15.76
N PHE A 35 2.55 -10.98 14.75
CA PHE A 35 1.10 -10.94 14.79
C PHE A 35 0.50 -11.93 15.79
N ASP A 36 1.03 -13.15 15.89
CA ASP A 36 0.42 -14.20 16.71
C ASP A 36 0.51 -13.89 18.20
N ASP A 37 1.64 -13.31 18.65
CA ASP A 37 1.88 -12.90 20.05
C ASP A 37 1.30 -11.53 20.40
N ALA A 38 0.87 -10.74 19.43
CA ALA A 38 0.19 -9.47 19.65
C ALA A 38 -1.23 -9.71 20.18
N SER A 39 -1.48 -9.44 21.48
CA SER A 39 -2.83 -9.54 22.05
C SER A 39 -3.59 -8.22 21.97
N MET A 40 -4.93 -8.29 21.93
CA MET A 40 -5.80 -7.09 21.96
C MET A 40 -5.58 -6.29 23.25
N GLU A 41 -5.28 -6.96 24.38
CA GLU A 41 -4.96 -6.33 25.66
C GLU A 41 -3.68 -5.52 25.60
N ARG A 42 -2.61 -6.09 25.02
CA ARG A 42 -1.33 -5.39 24.87
C ARG A 42 -1.47 -4.20 23.94
N ILE A 43 -2.23 -4.34 22.86
CA ILE A 43 -2.51 -3.24 21.93
C ILE A 43 -3.33 -2.14 22.62
N ALA A 44 -4.33 -2.48 23.41
CA ALA A 44 -5.11 -1.51 24.19
C ALA A 44 -4.23 -0.73 25.17
N GLN A 45 -3.34 -1.44 25.91
CA GLN A 45 -2.37 -0.83 26.80
C GLN A 45 -1.43 0.13 26.06
N GLU A 46 -0.86 -0.29 24.94
CA GLU A 46 0.01 0.52 24.07
C GLU A 46 -0.71 1.76 23.51
N ALA A 47 -2.02 1.64 23.20
CA ALA A 47 -2.87 2.74 22.73
C ALA A 47 -3.35 3.67 23.86
N GLY A 48 -3.09 3.34 25.12
CA GLY A 48 -3.57 4.09 26.29
C GLY A 48 -5.09 4.04 26.48
N VAL A 49 -5.74 2.92 26.07
CA VAL A 49 -7.18 2.73 26.23
C VAL A 49 -7.50 1.51 27.08
N ALA A 50 -8.67 1.51 27.73
CA ALA A 50 -9.13 0.34 28.48
C ALA A 50 -9.37 -0.85 27.53
N LYS A 51 -9.15 -2.10 28.02
CA LYS A 51 -9.41 -3.33 27.26
C LYS A 51 -10.81 -3.36 26.63
N GLY A 52 -11.85 -2.97 27.35
CA GLY A 52 -13.21 -2.90 26.81
C GLY A 52 -13.39 -1.87 25.69
N THR A 53 -12.60 -0.79 25.72
CA THR A 53 -12.68 0.28 24.72
C THR A 53 -12.22 -0.19 23.35
N ILE A 54 -11.16 -1.01 23.23
CA ILE A 54 -10.67 -1.47 21.92
C ILE A 54 -11.74 -2.29 21.18
N TYR A 55 -12.57 -3.07 21.90
CA TYR A 55 -13.64 -3.87 21.31
C TYR A 55 -14.85 -3.06 20.82
N LEU A 56 -14.94 -1.77 21.17
CA LEU A 56 -15.92 -0.84 20.59
C LEU A 56 -15.53 -0.43 19.16
N TYR A 57 -14.25 -0.55 18.81
CA TYR A 57 -13.71 -0.15 17.50
C TYR A 57 -13.41 -1.36 16.59
N PHE A 58 -12.92 -2.47 17.17
CA PHE A 58 -12.45 -3.64 16.42
C PHE A 58 -13.01 -4.92 17.03
N ARG A 59 -13.67 -5.73 16.22
CA ARG A 59 -14.31 -6.98 16.67
C ARG A 59 -13.31 -8.02 17.16
N ASN A 60 -12.15 -8.09 16.52
CA ASN A 60 -11.07 -9.02 16.80
C ASN A 60 -9.75 -8.54 16.20
N LYS A 61 -8.69 -9.30 16.41
CA LYS A 61 -7.34 -8.98 15.93
C LYS A 61 -7.22 -8.97 14.39
N GLU A 62 -7.99 -9.79 13.68
CA GLU A 62 -7.99 -9.78 12.21
C GLU A 62 -8.72 -8.56 11.63
N ASP A 63 -9.80 -8.13 12.27
CA ASP A 63 -10.50 -6.90 11.92
C ASP A 63 -9.56 -5.69 12.13
N LEU A 64 -8.82 -5.67 13.23
CA LEU A 64 -7.79 -4.65 13.48
C LEU A 64 -6.67 -4.70 12.43
N LEU A 65 -6.21 -5.91 12.02
CA LEU A 65 -5.19 -6.05 10.98
C LEU A 65 -5.68 -5.53 9.63
N ALA A 66 -6.95 -5.69 9.30
CA ALA A 66 -7.54 -5.10 8.09
C ALA A 66 -7.43 -3.56 8.09
N HIS A 67 -7.68 -2.91 9.23
CA HIS A 67 -7.51 -1.46 9.38
C HIS A 67 -6.03 -1.03 9.37
N VAL A 68 -5.13 -1.87 9.93
CA VAL A 68 -3.67 -1.65 9.80
C VAL A 68 -3.25 -1.67 8.34
N ALA A 69 -3.75 -2.63 7.56
CA ALA A 69 -3.46 -2.71 6.11
C ALA A 69 -4.02 -1.51 5.34
N GLU A 70 -5.25 -1.09 5.64
CA GLU A 70 -5.88 0.09 5.04
C GLU A 70 -5.10 1.39 5.34
N HIS A 71 -4.73 1.60 6.59
CA HIS A 71 -3.97 2.77 7.01
C HIS A 71 -2.59 2.81 6.33
N GLY A 72 -1.87 1.68 6.33
CA GLY A 72 -0.57 1.57 5.65
C GLY A 72 -0.69 1.83 4.14
N TYR A 73 -1.76 1.33 3.52
CA TYR A 73 -2.04 1.61 2.11
C TYR A 73 -2.31 3.12 1.87
N GLY A 74 -3.06 3.77 2.76
CA GLY A 74 -3.29 5.22 2.70
C GLY A 74 -1.99 6.02 2.73
N GLU A 75 -1.08 5.69 3.67
CA GLU A 75 0.25 6.31 3.78
C GLU A 75 1.10 6.09 2.52
N LEU A 76 1.07 4.87 1.96
CA LEU A 76 1.74 4.55 0.70
C LEU A 76 1.23 5.44 -0.44
N MET A 77 -0.09 5.53 -0.59
CA MET A 77 -0.70 6.29 -1.68
C MET A 77 -0.46 7.80 -1.55
N GLU A 78 -0.41 8.33 -0.33
CA GLU A 78 -0.03 9.73 -0.08
C GLU A 78 1.41 10.00 -0.54
N LYS A 79 2.37 9.17 -0.12
CA LYS A 79 3.78 9.25 -0.55
C LYS A 79 3.93 9.12 -2.07
N ALA A 80 3.21 8.16 -2.68
CA ALA A 80 3.25 7.91 -4.12
C ALA A 80 2.71 9.11 -4.92
N ARG A 81 1.53 9.61 -4.55
CA ARG A 81 0.92 10.78 -5.20
C ARG A 81 1.81 12.01 -5.13
N ALA A 82 2.35 12.31 -3.95
CA ALA A 82 3.24 13.46 -3.77
C ALA A 82 4.49 13.41 -4.68
N ARG A 83 5.03 12.20 -4.96
CA ARG A 83 6.17 12.02 -5.87
C ARG A 83 5.75 12.12 -7.32
N VAL A 84 4.65 11.47 -7.69
CA VAL A 84 4.11 11.48 -9.06
C VAL A 84 3.73 12.89 -9.51
N GLU A 85 3.13 13.70 -8.64
CA GLU A 85 2.75 15.09 -8.92
C GLU A 85 3.97 15.99 -9.20
N ARG A 86 5.09 15.73 -8.52
CA ARG A 86 6.34 16.48 -8.74
C ARG A 86 7.15 15.98 -9.94
N ALA A 87 6.87 14.77 -10.42
CA ALA A 87 7.60 14.15 -11.51
C ALA A 87 7.11 14.63 -12.88
N ARG A 88 8.04 14.78 -13.83
CA ARG A 88 7.72 15.11 -15.21
C ARG A 88 8.02 13.92 -16.12
N GLY A 89 7.06 13.60 -16.97
CA GLY A 89 7.15 12.48 -17.89
C GLY A 89 6.80 11.12 -17.28
N ALA A 90 6.42 10.18 -18.12
CA ALA A 90 5.92 8.86 -17.72
C ALA A 90 6.96 8.07 -16.90
N ARG A 91 8.22 8.05 -17.34
CA ARG A 91 9.32 7.35 -16.64
C ARG A 91 9.48 7.84 -15.21
N ALA A 92 9.62 9.15 -15.01
CA ALA A 92 9.85 9.72 -13.69
C ALA A 92 8.65 9.50 -12.74
N LYS A 93 7.42 9.52 -13.26
CA LYS A 93 6.21 9.18 -12.50
C LYS A 93 6.21 7.72 -12.05
N LEU A 94 6.57 6.80 -12.94
CA LEU A 94 6.66 5.37 -12.61
C LEU A 94 7.75 5.10 -11.57
N VAL A 95 8.94 5.68 -11.74
CA VAL A 95 10.04 5.58 -10.75
C VAL A 95 9.61 6.14 -9.40
N GLY A 96 8.94 7.29 -9.39
CA GLY A 96 8.42 7.92 -8.16
C GLY A 96 7.44 7.02 -7.40
N LEU A 97 6.51 6.38 -8.12
CA LEU A 97 5.59 5.40 -7.55
C LEU A 97 6.33 4.17 -6.99
N LEU A 98 7.19 3.56 -7.81
CA LEU A 98 7.94 2.35 -7.43
C LEU A 98 8.82 2.60 -6.20
N ARG A 99 9.53 3.73 -6.18
CA ARG A 99 10.35 4.15 -5.04
C ARG A 99 9.50 4.34 -3.77
N ALA A 100 8.34 5.02 -3.88
CA ALA A 100 7.44 5.19 -2.75
C ALA A 100 6.98 3.85 -2.17
N ALA A 101 6.65 2.89 -3.04
CA ALA A 101 6.20 1.56 -2.63
C ALA A 101 7.33 0.75 -1.96
N LEU A 102 8.53 0.72 -2.54
CA LEU A 102 9.68 -0.01 -1.99
C LEU A 102 10.14 0.57 -0.65
N GLU A 103 10.19 1.90 -0.51
CA GLU A 103 10.53 2.55 0.76
C GLU A 103 9.48 2.26 1.83
N HIS A 104 8.19 2.46 1.50
CA HIS A 104 7.11 2.25 2.45
C HIS A 104 7.04 0.79 2.94
N THR A 105 7.21 -0.18 2.04
CA THR A 105 7.24 -1.60 2.41
C THR A 105 8.47 -1.94 3.24
N GLY A 106 9.62 -1.33 2.97
CA GLY A 106 10.84 -1.48 3.76
C GLY A 106 10.72 -0.92 5.18
N GLU A 107 10.09 0.26 5.34
CA GLU A 107 9.81 0.89 6.63
C GLU A 107 8.80 0.08 7.48
N ASN A 108 7.89 -0.66 6.84
CA ASN A 108 6.79 -1.40 7.46
C ASN A 108 6.92 -2.92 7.27
N ARG A 109 8.13 -3.39 7.16
CA ARG A 109 8.51 -4.74 6.76
C ARG A 109 7.78 -5.86 7.52
N GLU A 110 7.68 -5.76 8.86
CA GLU A 110 7.02 -6.78 9.67
C GLU A 110 5.52 -6.88 9.39
N ILE A 111 4.87 -5.75 9.19
CA ILE A 111 3.47 -5.72 8.78
C ILE A 111 3.29 -6.37 7.40
N TYR A 112 4.14 -6.02 6.42
CA TYR A 112 4.07 -6.62 5.09
C TYR A 112 4.36 -8.12 5.12
N ARG A 113 5.28 -8.60 5.96
CA ARG A 113 5.53 -10.02 6.18
C ARG A 113 4.29 -10.73 6.69
N VAL A 114 3.65 -10.19 7.72
CA VAL A 114 2.39 -10.73 8.27
C VAL A 114 1.29 -10.78 7.22
N LEU A 115 1.08 -9.70 6.47
CA LEU A 115 0.09 -9.66 5.40
C LEU A 115 0.38 -10.69 4.31
N GLN A 116 1.63 -10.89 3.94
CA GLN A 116 2.05 -11.86 2.95
C GLN A 116 1.84 -13.30 3.42
N GLU A 117 2.27 -13.63 4.65
CA GLU A 117 2.03 -14.95 5.25
C GLU A 117 0.54 -15.28 5.27
N ARG A 118 -0.30 -14.33 5.71
CA ARG A 118 -1.75 -14.51 5.73
C ARG A 118 -2.37 -14.73 4.34
N THR A 119 -1.84 -14.07 3.31
CA THR A 119 -2.33 -14.26 1.92
C THR A 119 -1.87 -15.57 1.30
N GLN A 120 -0.69 -16.08 1.65
CA GLN A 120 -0.17 -17.36 1.13
C GLN A 120 -0.86 -18.59 1.73
N PHE A 121 -1.17 -18.55 3.03
CA PHE A 121 -1.73 -19.69 3.76
C PHE A 121 -3.28 -19.74 3.77
N GLY A 122 -3.92 -19.05 2.84
CA GLY A 122 -5.36 -19.20 2.61
C GLY A 122 -6.22 -18.31 3.51
N LEU A 123 -6.11 -17.00 3.34
CA LEU A 123 -7.18 -16.10 3.80
C LEU A 123 -8.52 -16.65 3.33
N GLN A 124 -9.44 -16.84 4.27
CA GLN A 124 -10.84 -17.07 3.89
C GLN A 124 -11.24 -15.91 2.98
N ARG A 125 -11.68 -16.21 1.74
CA ARG A 125 -12.05 -15.21 0.73
C ARG A 125 -13.05 -14.15 1.22
N ALA A 126 -13.77 -14.43 2.29
CA ALA A 126 -14.76 -13.56 2.91
C ALA A 126 -14.27 -12.87 4.21
N SER A 127 -12.96 -12.89 4.52
CA SER A 127 -12.46 -12.18 5.71
C SER A 127 -12.38 -10.67 5.47
N PRO A 128 -12.56 -9.83 6.52
CA PRO A 128 -12.40 -8.38 6.41
C PRO A 128 -11.03 -7.99 5.83
N LEU A 129 -9.97 -8.71 6.20
CA LEU A 129 -8.62 -8.49 5.69
C LEU A 129 -8.54 -8.79 4.18
N ALA A 130 -9.09 -9.93 3.72
CA ALA A 130 -9.06 -10.27 2.30
C ALA A 130 -9.80 -9.23 1.45
N THR A 131 -10.97 -8.79 1.90
CA THR A 131 -11.76 -7.75 1.23
C THR A 131 -10.95 -6.45 1.13
N LYS A 132 -10.35 -6.02 2.24
CA LYS A 132 -9.58 -4.78 2.27
C LYS A 132 -8.33 -4.82 1.38
N LEU A 133 -7.61 -5.94 1.38
CA LEU A 133 -6.44 -6.12 0.52
C LEU A 133 -6.82 -6.11 -0.96
N GLU A 134 -7.96 -6.69 -1.33
CA GLU A 134 -8.45 -6.67 -2.71
C GLU A 134 -8.91 -5.27 -3.14
N GLU A 135 -9.60 -4.52 -2.27
CA GLU A 135 -9.95 -3.12 -2.51
C GLU A 135 -8.71 -2.25 -2.74
N ASN A 136 -7.70 -2.39 -1.88
CA ASN A 136 -6.43 -1.67 -1.99
C ASN A 136 -5.70 -2.02 -3.29
N ARG A 137 -5.68 -3.31 -3.66
CA ARG A 137 -5.07 -3.79 -4.92
C ARG A 137 -5.77 -3.21 -6.14
N GLU A 138 -7.08 -3.22 -6.17
CA GLU A 138 -7.86 -2.67 -7.28
C GLU A 138 -7.72 -1.15 -7.38
N HIS A 139 -7.62 -0.45 -6.26
CA HIS A 139 -7.37 0.99 -6.24
C HIS A 139 -5.96 1.32 -6.78
N LEU A 140 -4.93 0.58 -6.35
CA LEU A 140 -3.57 0.74 -6.89
C LEU A 140 -3.54 0.44 -8.39
N LEU A 141 -4.22 -0.62 -8.83
CA LEU A 141 -4.29 -1.00 -10.24
C LEU A 141 -4.87 0.14 -11.10
N ARG A 142 -5.99 0.73 -10.68
CA ARG A 142 -6.59 1.88 -11.37
C ARG A 142 -5.65 3.09 -11.40
N TYR A 143 -4.99 3.39 -10.28
CA TYR A 143 -4.04 4.50 -10.24
C TYR A 143 -2.87 4.32 -11.23
N VAL A 144 -2.31 3.11 -11.31
CA VAL A 144 -1.23 2.80 -12.25
C VAL A 144 -1.74 2.77 -13.70
N GLU A 145 -2.95 2.25 -13.93
CA GLU A 145 -3.64 2.27 -15.22
C GLU A 145 -3.75 3.70 -15.77
N ASP A 146 -4.19 4.66 -14.93
CA ASP A 146 -4.29 6.09 -15.29
C ASP A 146 -2.92 6.68 -15.68
N LEU A 147 -1.86 6.32 -14.94
CA LEU A 147 -0.49 6.75 -15.27
C LEU A 147 -0.02 6.20 -16.62
N VAL A 148 -0.27 4.93 -16.88
CA VAL A 148 0.08 4.29 -18.17
C VAL A 148 -0.73 4.91 -19.32
N GLU A 149 -2.04 5.07 -19.14
CA GLU A 149 -2.91 5.70 -20.13
C GLU A 149 -2.45 7.12 -20.47
N SER A 150 -2.09 7.91 -19.44
CA SER A 150 -1.51 9.24 -19.64
C SER A 150 -0.23 9.20 -20.48
N GLY A 151 0.69 8.26 -20.18
CA GLY A 151 1.93 8.09 -20.92
C GLY A 151 1.71 7.68 -22.39
N VAL A 152 0.70 6.85 -22.65
CA VAL A 152 0.30 6.49 -24.03
C VAL A 152 -0.28 7.71 -24.77
N LYS A 153 -1.14 8.51 -24.11
CA LYS A 153 -1.72 9.73 -24.69
C LYS A 153 -0.64 10.79 -25.03
N THR A 154 0.37 10.91 -24.18
CA THR A 154 1.51 11.83 -24.43
C THR A 154 2.57 11.25 -25.37
N ARG A 155 2.41 10.00 -25.83
CA ARG A 155 3.36 9.26 -26.70
C ARG A 155 4.73 8.99 -26.05
N GLU A 156 4.82 9.10 -24.73
CA GLU A 156 5.99 8.69 -23.98
C GLU A 156 6.04 7.17 -23.80
N LEU A 157 4.88 6.52 -23.86
CA LEU A 157 4.75 5.07 -23.91
C LEU A 157 4.18 4.64 -25.26
N ARG A 158 4.60 3.47 -25.76
CA ARG A 158 4.00 2.86 -26.94
C ARG A 158 2.54 2.49 -26.69
N SER A 159 1.74 2.37 -27.74
CA SER A 159 0.37 1.88 -27.65
C SER A 159 0.35 0.48 -27.01
N CYS A 160 -0.38 0.34 -25.92
CA CYS A 160 -0.58 -0.90 -25.19
C CYS A 160 -1.96 -0.88 -24.51
N GLU A 161 -2.38 -1.99 -23.95
CA GLU A 161 -3.59 -2.06 -23.13
C GLU A 161 -3.23 -1.63 -21.69
N PRO A 162 -3.71 -0.45 -21.22
CA PRO A 162 -3.20 0.19 -19.99
C PRO A 162 -3.37 -0.67 -18.74
N ARG A 163 -4.55 -1.31 -18.57
CA ARG A 163 -4.85 -2.15 -17.41
C ARG A 163 -3.94 -3.37 -17.32
N ARG A 164 -3.62 -4.00 -18.46
CA ARG A 164 -2.71 -5.16 -18.51
C ARG A 164 -1.28 -4.75 -18.19
N ALA A 165 -0.82 -3.62 -18.76
CA ALA A 165 0.50 -3.08 -18.50
C ALA A 165 0.64 -2.69 -17.02
N ALA A 166 -0.37 -2.03 -16.43
CA ALA A 166 -0.42 -1.72 -15.01
C ALA A 166 -0.31 -2.96 -14.13
N ARG A 167 -1.03 -4.03 -14.47
CA ARG A 167 -0.96 -5.31 -13.76
C ARG A 167 0.46 -5.90 -13.79
N TYR A 168 1.11 -5.90 -14.96
CA TYR A 168 2.48 -6.41 -15.07
C TYR A 168 3.46 -5.59 -14.24
N LEU A 169 3.33 -4.27 -14.20
CA LEU A 169 4.16 -3.43 -13.34
C LEU A 169 3.96 -3.74 -11.86
N ILE A 170 2.71 -3.88 -11.42
CA ILE A 170 2.38 -4.18 -10.02
C ILE A 170 2.92 -5.56 -9.61
N GLU A 171 2.80 -6.59 -10.46
CA GLU A 171 3.33 -7.92 -10.14
C GLU A 171 4.87 -7.95 -10.16
N THR A 172 5.51 -7.17 -11.03
CA THR A 172 6.97 -6.98 -11.00
C THR A 172 7.42 -6.31 -9.70
N LEU A 173 6.76 -5.23 -9.31
CA LEU A 173 6.99 -4.56 -8.03
C LEU A 173 6.80 -5.52 -6.84
N ARG A 174 5.72 -6.30 -6.85
CA ARG A 174 5.44 -7.31 -5.82
C ARG A 174 6.58 -8.34 -5.71
N GLY A 175 7.07 -8.85 -6.84
CA GLY A 175 8.22 -9.74 -6.86
C GLY A 175 9.45 -9.11 -6.21
N ALA A 176 9.76 -7.86 -6.52
CA ALA A 176 10.87 -7.14 -5.92
C ALA A 176 10.68 -6.92 -4.39
N ILE A 177 9.47 -6.62 -3.94
CA ILE A 177 9.15 -6.50 -2.50
C ILE A 177 9.40 -7.83 -1.77
N ILE A 178 8.98 -8.95 -2.36
CA ILE A 178 9.19 -10.30 -1.80
C ILE A 178 10.68 -10.63 -1.72
N ASP A 179 11.43 -10.39 -2.80
CA ASP A 179 12.87 -10.65 -2.85
C ASP A 179 13.63 -9.80 -1.83
N ARG A 180 13.29 -8.52 -1.72
CA ARG A 180 13.88 -7.62 -0.70
C ARG A 180 13.57 -8.08 0.73
N ALA A 181 12.37 -8.58 0.97
CA ALA A 181 12.00 -9.12 2.27
C ALA A 181 12.80 -10.38 2.60
N ALA A 182 12.98 -11.28 1.63
CA ALA A 182 13.74 -12.52 1.77
C ALA A 182 15.25 -12.28 1.97
N SER A 183 15.85 -11.36 1.19
CA SER A 183 17.27 -11.02 1.24
C SER A 183 17.66 -10.09 2.40
N ASN A 184 16.70 -9.61 3.21
CA ASN A 184 16.91 -8.62 4.25
C ASN A 184 17.51 -7.29 3.76
N ALA A 185 17.27 -6.94 2.49
CA ALA A 185 17.84 -5.75 1.86
C ALA A 185 17.27 -4.45 2.47
N ARG A 186 18.18 -3.61 3.01
CA ARG A 186 17.83 -2.29 3.59
C ARG A 186 18.25 -1.11 2.73
N SER A 187 19.08 -1.35 1.71
CA SER A 187 19.61 -0.34 0.79
C SER A 187 19.24 -0.68 -0.65
N GLY A 188 19.55 0.21 -1.58
CA GLY A 188 19.35 -0.05 -3.01
C GLY A 188 17.93 0.20 -3.55
N VAL A 189 17.02 0.80 -2.75
CA VAL A 189 15.64 1.09 -3.18
C VAL A 189 15.59 1.91 -4.46
N GLU A 190 16.48 2.88 -4.61
CA GLU A 190 16.53 3.73 -5.81
C GLU A 190 16.94 2.93 -7.04
N GLY A 191 17.97 2.09 -6.92
CA GLY A 191 18.42 1.21 -7.99
C GLY A 191 17.36 0.19 -8.41
N ASP A 192 16.64 -0.38 -7.44
CA ASP A 192 15.57 -1.32 -7.72
C ASP A 192 14.38 -0.65 -8.42
N ALA A 193 14.00 0.55 -7.99
CA ALA A 193 12.92 1.32 -8.62
C ALA A 193 13.26 1.67 -10.08
N GLU A 194 14.49 2.10 -10.34
CA GLU A 194 14.99 2.38 -11.68
C GLU A 194 15.04 1.10 -12.54
N ALA A 195 15.56 0.00 -12.00
CA ALA A 195 15.64 -1.27 -12.72
C ALA A 195 14.27 -1.82 -13.10
N ILE A 196 13.29 -1.75 -12.20
CA ILE A 196 11.90 -2.15 -12.50
C ILE A 196 11.31 -1.25 -13.57
N ALA A 197 11.51 0.07 -13.48
CA ALA A 197 11.02 1.02 -14.48
C ALA A 197 11.66 0.77 -15.85
N ASP A 198 12.95 0.53 -15.92
CA ASP A 198 13.66 0.23 -17.16
C ASP A 198 13.19 -1.09 -17.78
N PHE A 199 13.04 -2.14 -16.97
CA PHE A 199 12.48 -3.41 -17.43
C PHE A 199 11.07 -3.24 -18.01
N PHE A 200 10.21 -2.49 -17.32
CA PHE A 200 8.85 -2.20 -17.79
C PHE A 200 8.85 -1.37 -19.09
N LEU A 201 9.70 -0.34 -19.18
CA LEU A 201 9.77 0.55 -20.33
C LEU A 201 10.33 -0.11 -21.58
N HIS A 202 11.24 -1.08 -21.47
CA HIS A 202 11.68 -1.89 -22.61
C HIS A 202 10.53 -2.69 -23.20
N GLY A 203 9.54 -3.10 -22.39
CA GLY A 203 8.31 -3.75 -22.86
C GLY A 203 7.26 -2.80 -23.42
N VAL A 204 7.12 -1.57 -22.89
CA VAL A 204 6.05 -0.60 -23.23
C VAL A 204 6.60 0.76 -23.73
N GLY A 205 7.90 0.94 -23.79
CA GLY A 205 8.52 2.16 -24.29
C GLY A 205 8.16 2.44 -25.75
N ALA A 206 8.07 3.70 -26.13
CA ALA A 206 7.88 4.08 -27.52
C ALA A 206 9.14 3.72 -28.31
N THR A 207 8.96 3.05 -29.47
CA THR A 207 10.07 2.82 -30.39
C THR A 207 10.50 4.17 -30.95
N GLU A 208 11.76 4.54 -30.82
CA GLU A 208 12.30 5.68 -31.56
C GLU A 208 12.04 5.44 -33.05
N ARG A 209 11.28 6.33 -33.68
CA ARG A 209 11.19 6.33 -35.12
C ARG A 209 12.56 6.78 -35.63
N ARG A 210 13.30 5.85 -36.23
CA ARG A 210 14.45 6.17 -37.07
C ARG A 210 14.00 6.96 -38.30
#